data_72ced1f8175d7e887de5734d50fa75f6
#
_entry.id   72ced1f8175d7e887de5734d50fa75f6
#
_cell.length_a   1.000
_cell.length_b   1.000
_cell.length_c   1.000
_cell.angle_alpha   90.00
_cell.angle_beta   90.00
_cell.angle_gamma   90.00
#
_symmetry.space_group_name_H-M   'P 1'
#
loop_
_entity.id
_entity.type
_entity.pdbx_description
1 polymer ?
#
loop_
_entity_poly.entity_id
_entity_poly.type
_entity_poly.pdbx_seq_one_letter_code
_entity_poly.pdbx_strand_id
1 'polypeptide(L)'
;MQQTKLLYQHDDTLTAHTTRILAVSRVSELPDSDKPPTKGCPVDEWVVETAETIFYVKGGGQPSDTGIMMRDEGRVSFAVSAVLHAATDGRVLHFGRFSDGIFGPGDVVHQNIDVDLRNLHSRIHDAGHIVSLAVRAVAEETHDLRIQDRKAQHYPGAAHVEFEGTIDGKYKDAIQAKVNAMLEQDLPVKVFWWTENEMREKCVFMPATMTAPEGELLRAVDIVGAGAYPCGGTHVASTKLCGKIVVRKISRSKGTSRISYEVQ
;
A
#
# COMPACT_ATOMS: atom_id res chain seq x y z
N MET A 1 -7.37 23.20 9.00
CA MET A 1 -8.15 22.48 7.98
C MET A 1 -8.44 21.08 8.51
N GLN A 2 -9.61 20.52 8.22
CA GLN A 2 -9.96 19.18 8.67
C GLN A 2 -9.14 18.17 7.86
N GLN A 3 -8.47 17.21 8.52
CA GLN A 3 -7.78 16.12 7.84
C GLN A 3 -8.79 15.10 7.33
N THR A 4 -8.53 14.54 6.15
CA THR A 4 -9.32 13.44 5.59
C THR A 4 -9.13 12.18 6.42
N LYS A 5 -10.22 11.55 6.86
CA LYS A 5 -10.16 10.27 7.55
C LYS A 5 -9.97 9.13 6.55
N LEU A 6 -8.95 8.30 6.79
CA LEU A 6 -8.58 7.17 5.93
C LEU A 6 -9.32 5.90 6.36
N LEU A 7 -10.50 5.64 5.78
CA LEU A 7 -11.36 4.53 6.19
C LEU A 7 -10.74 3.17 5.84
N TYR A 8 -10.04 3.07 4.72
CA TYR A 8 -9.38 1.82 4.29
C TYR A 8 -8.31 1.30 5.27
N GLN A 9 -7.80 2.14 6.17
CA GLN A 9 -6.86 1.70 7.20
C GLN A 9 -7.52 0.86 8.29
N HIS A 10 -8.82 1.07 8.52
CA HIS A 10 -9.63 0.34 9.51
C HIS A 10 -10.42 -0.81 8.87
N ASP A 11 -10.88 -0.61 7.63
CA ASP A 11 -11.60 -1.60 6.85
C ASP A 11 -11.22 -1.45 5.37
N ASP A 12 -10.31 -2.28 4.89
CA ASP A 12 -9.84 -2.28 3.50
C ASP A 12 -10.75 -3.06 2.55
N THR A 13 -11.82 -3.66 3.06
CA THR A 13 -12.87 -4.32 2.27
C THR A 13 -13.93 -3.34 1.73
N LEU A 14 -13.93 -2.10 2.21
CA LEU A 14 -14.84 -1.07 1.74
C LEU A 14 -14.60 -0.73 0.26
N THR A 15 -15.62 -0.97 -0.56
CA THR A 15 -15.60 -0.67 -2.01
C THR A 15 -16.45 0.52 -2.41
N ALA A 16 -17.39 0.92 -1.55
CA ALA A 16 -18.26 2.08 -1.73
C ALA A 16 -18.44 2.85 -0.41
N HIS A 17 -18.50 4.16 -0.47
CA HIS A 17 -18.71 5.03 0.70
C HIS A 17 -19.31 6.38 0.28
N THR A 18 -20.08 6.98 1.18
CA THR A 18 -20.62 8.33 0.98
C THR A 18 -19.89 9.33 1.86
N THR A 19 -19.38 10.40 1.26
CA THR A 19 -18.60 11.41 1.97
C THR A 19 -18.96 12.82 1.49
N ARG A 20 -18.44 13.83 2.21
CA ARG A 20 -18.61 15.24 1.88
C ARG A 20 -17.36 15.80 1.21
N ILE A 21 -17.54 16.63 0.18
CA ILE A 21 -16.48 17.40 -0.44
C ILE A 21 -16.05 18.54 0.50
N LEU A 22 -14.74 18.64 0.75
CA LEU A 22 -14.12 19.72 1.53
C LEU A 22 -13.64 20.84 0.62
N ALA A 23 -12.96 20.48 -0.49
CA ALA A 23 -12.42 21.44 -1.44
C ALA A 23 -12.33 20.82 -2.84
N VAL A 24 -12.36 21.70 -3.85
CA VAL A 24 -12.09 21.38 -5.26
C VAL A 24 -11.22 22.48 -5.82
N SER A 25 -10.14 22.13 -6.50
CA SER A 25 -9.21 23.07 -7.11
C SER A 25 -8.63 22.53 -8.42
N ARG A 26 -7.99 23.41 -9.19
CA ARG A 26 -7.19 23.00 -10.35
C ARG A 26 -5.82 22.49 -9.87
N VAL A 27 -5.25 21.50 -10.55
CA VAL A 27 -3.86 21.07 -10.30
C VAL A 27 -2.88 22.23 -10.44
N SER A 28 -3.13 23.17 -11.37
CA SER A 28 -2.32 24.36 -11.57
C SER A 28 -2.26 25.30 -10.37
N GLU A 29 -3.26 25.27 -9.50
CA GLU A 29 -3.37 26.11 -8.30
C GLU A 29 -2.65 25.52 -7.09
N LEU A 30 -2.23 24.24 -7.15
CA LEU A 30 -1.50 23.60 -6.07
C LEU A 30 -0.06 24.14 -5.98
N PRO A 31 0.54 24.14 -4.77
CA PRO A 31 1.98 24.27 -4.59
C PRO A 31 2.73 23.22 -5.43
N ASP A 32 3.89 23.56 -5.97
CA ASP A 32 4.66 22.63 -6.82
C ASP A 32 5.03 21.32 -6.10
N SER A 33 5.21 21.38 -4.76
CA SER A 33 5.45 20.21 -3.92
C SER A 33 4.28 19.22 -3.86
N ASP A 34 3.06 19.70 -4.07
CA ASP A 34 1.82 18.92 -3.97
C ASP A 34 1.34 18.42 -5.35
N LYS A 35 1.97 18.90 -6.42
CA LYS A 35 1.68 18.43 -7.78
C LYS A 35 2.18 17.00 -7.98
N PRO A 36 1.43 16.15 -8.71
CA PRO A 36 1.87 14.80 -8.99
C PRO A 36 3.18 14.83 -9.79
N PRO A 37 4.13 13.91 -9.54
CA PRO A 37 5.35 13.82 -10.31
C PRO A 37 5.02 13.55 -11.80
N THR A 38 5.60 14.31 -12.70
CA THR A 38 5.33 14.29 -14.16
C THR A 38 5.65 12.95 -14.84
N LYS A 39 6.40 12.06 -14.19
CA LYS A 39 6.65 10.69 -14.67
C LYS A 39 5.68 9.70 -14.03
N GLY A 40 4.68 9.27 -14.79
CA GLY A 40 3.81 8.14 -14.45
C GLY A 40 2.50 8.48 -13.73
N CYS A 41 2.18 9.74 -13.52
CA CYS A 41 0.83 10.18 -13.15
C CYS A 41 0.27 11.02 -14.33
N PRO A 42 -0.93 10.73 -14.84
CA PRO A 42 -1.61 11.66 -15.74
C PRO A 42 -1.72 13.01 -15.01
N VAL A 43 -1.37 14.10 -15.68
CA VAL A 43 -1.60 15.45 -15.15
C VAL A 43 -3.09 15.73 -15.34
N ASP A 44 -3.90 15.27 -14.40
CA ASP A 44 -5.34 15.52 -14.44
C ASP A 44 -5.63 16.97 -14.03
N GLU A 45 -6.71 17.51 -14.56
CA GLU A 45 -6.97 18.94 -14.44
C GLU A 45 -7.45 19.38 -13.06
N TRP A 46 -7.94 18.43 -12.23
CA TRP A 46 -8.64 18.73 -10.98
C TRP A 46 -8.15 17.92 -9.80
N VAL A 47 -8.33 18.51 -8.63
CA VAL A 47 -8.10 17.89 -7.33
C VAL A 47 -9.36 18.02 -6.48
N VAL A 48 -9.74 16.92 -5.83
CA VAL A 48 -10.86 16.86 -4.90
C VAL A 48 -10.34 16.42 -3.54
N GLU A 49 -10.75 17.14 -2.50
CA GLU A 49 -10.52 16.80 -1.09
C GLU A 49 -11.85 16.40 -0.44
N THR A 50 -11.85 15.35 0.35
CA THR A 50 -13.04 14.80 0.99
C THR A 50 -12.85 14.66 2.50
N ALA A 51 -13.97 14.65 3.26
CA ALA A 51 -13.90 14.47 4.71
C ALA A 51 -13.44 13.07 5.11
N GLU A 52 -13.84 12.08 4.34
CA GLU A 52 -13.45 10.67 4.52
C GLU A 52 -13.13 10.06 3.15
N THR A 53 -12.23 9.07 3.11
CA THR A 53 -11.93 8.36 1.87
C THR A 53 -11.73 6.88 2.09
N ILE A 54 -12.26 6.07 1.15
CA ILE A 54 -11.97 4.65 1.00
C ILE A 54 -10.84 4.38 -0.01
N PHE A 55 -10.44 5.40 -0.78
CA PHE A 55 -9.35 5.28 -1.74
C PHE A 55 -8.02 5.15 -1.01
N TYR A 56 -7.27 4.11 -1.32
CA TYR A 56 -5.91 3.96 -0.82
C TYR A 56 -5.01 5.09 -1.35
N VAL A 57 -4.36 5.78 -0.43
CA VAL A 57 -3.39 6.82 -0.75
C VAL A 57 -2.04 6.18 -1.06
N LYS A 58 -1.42 6.53 -2.18
CA LYS A 58 -0.11 6.00 -2.58
C LYS A 58 0.91 6.10 -1.45
N GLY A 59 1.47 4.97 -1.06
CA GLY A 59 2.44 4.90 0.04
C GLY A 59 2.97 3.49 0.24
N GLY A 60 3.96 3.29 1.11
CA GLY A 60 4.47 1.95 1.48
C GLY A 60 4.86 1.06 0.29
N GLY A 61 5.22 1.65 -0.86
CA GLY A 61 5.53 0.91 -2.08
C GLY A 61 4.31 0.47 -2.91
N GLN A 62 3.07 0.66 -2.43
CA GLN A 62 1.83 0.33 -3.14
C GLN A 62 1.33 1.54 -3.95
N PRO A 63 0.84 1.36 -5.20
CA PRO A 63 0.16 2.42 -5.95
C PRO A 63 -1.16 2.82 -5.28
N SER A 64 -1.65 4.03 -5.53
CA SER A 64 -2.98 4.43 -5.09
C SER A 64 -4.08 3.67 -5.83
N ASP A 65 -5.27 3.69 -5.24
CA ASP A 65 -6.47 3.28 -5.96
C ASP A 65 -6.84 4.26 -7.06
N THR A 66 -7.68 3.76 -7.94
CA THR A 66 -8.48 4.51 -8.91
C THR A 66 -9.97 4.21 -8.70
N GLY A 67 -10.84 4.94 -9.38
CA GLY A 67 -12.28 4.73 -9.28
C GLY A 67 -13.07 5.97 -9.66
N ILE A 68 -14.24 6.13 -9.06
CA ILE A 68 -15.14 7.23 -9.41
C ILE A 68 -15.81 7.81 -8.15
N MET A 69 -15.99 9.12 -8.13
CA MET A 69 -16.89 9.81 -7.21
C MET A 69 -18.10 10.32 -7.99
N MET A 70 -19.30 10.17 -7.45
CA MET A 70 -20.54 10.52 -8.14
C MET A 70 -21.46 11.34 -7.25
N ARG A 71 -22.18 12.30 -7.84
CA ARG A 71 -23.28 13.07 -7.26
C ARG A 71 -24.51 12.97 -8.15
N ASP A 72 -25.69 13.24 -7.59
CA ASP A 72 -26.97 13.34 -8.32
C ASP A 72 -27.27 12.09 -9.16
N GLU A 73 -27.18 10.91 -8.56
CA GLU A 73 -27.43 9.62 -9.24
C GLU A 73 -26.52 9.40 -10.46
N GLY A 74 -25.29 9.93 -10.41
CA GLY A 74 -24.29 9.77 -11.47
C GLY A 74 -24.31 10.84 -12.55
N ARG A 75 -25.16 11.88 -12.46
CA ARG A 75 -25.19 12.98 -13.44
C ARG A 75 -23.90 13.79 -13.46
N VAL A 76 -23.26 13.94 -12.30
CA VAL A 76 -21.94 14.57 -12.19
C VAL A 76 -20.97 13.54 -11.64
N SER A 77 -19.89 13.30 -12.33
CA SER A 77 -18.89 12.33 -11.91
C SER A 77 -17.47 12.89 -11.98
N PHE A 78 -16.60 12.31 -11.14
CA PHE A 78 -15.18 12.59 -11.07
C PHE A 78 -14.41 11.28 -11.13
N ALA A 79 -13.73 11.03 -12.24
CA ALA A 79 -12.89 9.85 -12.41
C ALA A 79 -11.56 10.06 -11.68
N VAL A 80 -11.34 9.32 -10.59
CA VAL A 80 -10.13 9.37 -9.78
C VAL A 80 -9.04 8.54 -10.44
N SER A 81 -7.93 9.16 -10.79
CA SER A 81 -6.76 8.52 -11.44
C SER A 81 -5.59 8.29 -10.50
N ALA A 82 -5.47 9.11 -9.45
CA ALA A 82 -4.44 8.97 -8.42
C ALA A 82 -4.88 9.61 -7.10
N VAL A 83 -4.34 9.09 -5.99
CA VAL A 83 -4.57 9.66 -4.66
C VAL A 83 -3.21 9.78 -3.94
N LEU A 84 -2.88 10.99 -3.49
CA LEU A 84 -1.60 11.32 -2.87
C LEU A 84 -1.83 12.09 -1.57
N HIS A 85 -0.86 12.03 -0.64
CA HIS A 85 -0.76 13.01 0.41
C HIS A 85 -0.12 14.29 -0.10
N ALA A 86 -0.67 15.45 0.27
CA ALA A 86 0.00 16.72 0.09
C ALA A 86 1.30 16.74 0.92
N ALA A 87 2.39 17.18 0.30
CA ALA A 87 3.69 17.24 0.97
C ALA A 87 3.73 18.33 2.04
N THR A 88 2.88 19.36 1.90
CA THR A 88 2.88 20.54 2.78
C THR A 88 2.21 20.30 4.13
N ASP A 89 1.11 19.53 4.16
CA ASP A 89 0.26 19.41 5.34
C ASP A 89 -0.40 18.03 5.51
N GLY A 90 -0.08 17.07 4.65
CA GLY A 90 -0.57 15.69 4.73
C GLY A 90 -2.04 15.49 4.31
N ARG A 91 -2.73 16.53 3.77
CA ARG A 91 -4.09 16.38 3.22
C ARG A 91 -4.11 15.29 2.13
N VAL A 92 -5.28 14.71 1.92
CA VAL A 92 -5.47 13.70 0.86
C VAL A 92 -6.01 14.38 -0.38
N LEU A 93 -5.26 14.29 -1.47
CA LEU A 93 -5.56 14.88 -2.76
C LEU A 93 -5.96 13.77 -3.74
N HIS A 94 -7.23 13.80 -4.18
CA HIS A 94 -7.73 12.90 -5.22
C HIS A 94 -7.60 13.63 -6.56
N PHE A 95 -6.71 13.14 -7.42
CA PHE A 95 -6.48 13.70 -8.77
C PHE A 95 -7.39 13.03 -9.79
N GLY A 96 -7.93 13.80 -10.73
CA GLY A 96 -8.81 13.23 -11.72
C GLY A 96 -9.50 14.23 -12.64
N ARG A 97 -10.53 13.75 -13.32
CA ARG A 97 -11.30 14.53 -14.30
C ARG A 97 -12.79 14.47 -14.02
N PHE A 98 -13.42 15.60 -14.14
CA PHE A 98 -14.88 15.70 -14.10
C PHE A 98 -15.50 15.35 -15.45
N SER A 99 -16.71 14.78 -15.39
CA SER A 99 -17.68 14.66 -16.47
C SER A 99 -18.97 15.32 -16.04
N ASP A 100 -19.55 16.13 -16.94
CA ASP A 100 -20.90 16.73 -16.83
C ASP A 100 -21.13 17.64 -15.62
N GLY A 101 -20.09 18.35 -15.17
CA GLY A 101 -20.17 19.33 -14.09
C GLY A 101 -19.02 19.22 -13.10
N ILE A 102 -19.08 20.00 -12.03
CA ILE A 102 -18.05 20.08 -10.99
C ILE A 102 -18.72 19.99 -9.63
N PHE A 103 -18.10 19.32 -8.67
CA PHE A 103 -18.53 19.34 -7.27
C PHE A 103 -18.21 20.68 -6.62
N GLY A 104 -19.02 21.07 -5.63
CA GLY A 104 -18.73 22.20 -4.75
C GLY A 104 -18.42 21.75 -3.32
N PRO A 105 -17.72 22.59 -2.53
CA PRO A 105 -17.55 22.34 -1.10
C PRO A 105 -18.92 22.15 -0.42
N GLY A 106 -19.03 21.10 0.40
CA GLY A 106 -20.28 20.72 1.07
C GLY A 106 -21.13 19.71 0.31
N ASP A 107 -20.90 19.47 -0.98
CA ASP A 107 -21.59 18.43 -1.74
C ASP A 107 -21.35 17.06 -1.12
N VAL A 108 -22.37 16.20 -1.18
CA VAL A 108 -22.29 14.80 -0.80
C VAL A 108 -22.06 13.96 -2.06
N VAL A 109 -21.05 13.12 -2.02
CA VAL A 109 -20.67 12.25 -3.14
C VAL A 109 -20.56 10.79 -2.71
N HIS A 110 -20.83 9.89 -3.65
CA HIS A 110 -20.61 8.46 -3.50
C HIS A 110 -19.25 8.09 -4.12
N GLN A 111 -18.34 7.58 -3.30
CA GLN A 111 -17.06 7.00 -3.71
C GLN A 111 -17.26 5.54 -4.10
N ASN A 112 -16.68 5.13 -5.22
CA ASN A 112 -16.59 3.74 -5.65
C ASN A 112 -15.16 3.50 -6.18
N ILE A 113 -14.43 2.58 -5.59
CA ILE A 113 -13.08 2.22 -6.06
C ILE A 113 -13.15 1.21 -7.21
N ASP A 114 -12.08 1.12 -7.99
CA ASP A 114 -11.83 0.00 -8.90
C ASP A 114 -11.44 -1.23 -8.05
N VAL A 115 -12.40 -2.12 -7.84
CA VAL A 115 -12.28 -3.29 -6.96
C VAL A 115 -11.24 -4.27 -7.49
N ASP A 116 -11.20 -4.48 -8.80
CA ASP A 116 -10.26 -5.43 -9.42
C ASP A 116 -8.83 -4.94 -9.26
N LEU A 117 -8.61 -3.64 -9.47
CA LEU A 117 -7.30 -3.03 -9.28
C LEU A 117 -6.87 -3.01 -7.80
N ARG A 118 -7.79 -2.71 -6.87
CA ARG A 118 -7.55 -2.79 -5.42
C ARG A 118 -7.12 -4.21 -5.03
N ASN A 119 -7.86 -5.22 -5.48
CA ASN A 119 -7.55 -6.62 -5.20
C ASN A 119 -6.18 -7.02 -5.76
N LEU A 120 -5.85 -6.61 -6.98
CA LEU A 120 -4.53 -6.84 -7.56
C LEU A 120 -3.42 -6.19 -6.73
N HIS A 121 -3.59 -4.93 -6.30
CA HIS A 121 -2.60 -4.22 -5.48
C HIS A 121 -2.44 -4.88 -4.12
N SER A 122 -3.53 -5.30 -3.46
CA SER A 122 -3.50 -6.00 -2.17
C SER A 122 -2.77 -7.35 -2.27
N ARG A 123 -3.06 -8.14 -3.33
CA ARG A 123 -2.37 -9.41 -3.60
C ARG A 123 -0.87 -9.22 -3.80
N ILE A 124 -0.46 -8.21 -4.58
CA ILE A 124 0.96 -7.91 -4.83
C ILE A 124 1.63 -7.41 -3.54
N HIS A 125 0.93 -6.65 -2.72
CA HIS A 125 1.46 -6.14 -1.45
C HIS A 125 1.74 -7.30 -0.48
N ASP A 126 0.74 -8.17 -0.25
CA ASP A 126 0.92 -9.34 0.60
C ASP A 126 1.96 -10.32 0.06
N ALA A 127 2.04 -10.48 -1.26
CA ALA A 127 3.12 -11.25 -1.87
C ALA A 127 4.51 -10.71 -1.49
N GLY A 128 4.66 -9.39 -1.35
CA GLY A 128 5.87 -8.76 -0.86
C GLY A 128 6.19 -9.12 0.59
N HIS A 129 5.19 -9.10 1.48
CA HIS A 129 5.35 -9.55 2.87
C HIS A 129 5.73 -11.03 2.94
N ILE A 130 5.03 -11.90 2.17
CA ILE A 130 5.31 -13.34 2.11
C ILE A 130 6.74 -13.60 1.63
N VAL A 131 7.19 -12.91 0.57
CA VAL A 131 8.56 -13.04 0.06
C VAL A 131 9.57 -12.57 1.10
N SER A 132 9.31 -11.47 1.81
CA SER A 132 10.20 -10.97 2.87
C SER A 132 10.32 -11.97 4.02
N LEU A 133 9.21 -12.54 4.49
CA LEU A 133 9.20 -13.59 5.52
C LEU A 133 9.91 -14.87 5.05
N ALA A 134 9.72 -15.27 3.80
CA ALA A 134 10.42 -16.42 3.21
C ALA A 134 11.95 -16.22 3.18
N VAL A 135 12.41 -15.01 2.85
CA VAL A 135 13.85 -14.66 2.89
C VAL A 135 14.40 -14.76 4.31
N ARG A 136 13.65 -14.26 5.31
CA ARG A 136 14.03 -14.36 6.72
C ARG A 136 14.10 -15.80 7.20
N ALA A 137 13.11 -16.62 6.85
CA ALA A 137 13.12 -18.05 7.21
C ALA A 137 14.34 -18.79 6.63
N VAL A 138 14.71 -18.49 5.37
CA VAL A 138 15.94 -19.03 4.76
C VAL A 138 17.20 -18.53 5.47
N ALA A 139 17.23 -17.26 5.87
CA ALA A 139 18.36 -16.67 6.59
C ALA A 139 18.56 -17.32 7.97
N GLU A 140 17.47 -17.59 8.71
CA GLU A 140 17.48 -18.27 9.99
C GLU A 140 17.95 -19.72 9.87
N GLU A 141 17.50 -20.47 8.86
CA GLU A 141 17.88 -21.88 8.66
C GLU A 141 19.34 -22.03 8.22
N THR A 142 19.84 -21.11 7.43
CA THR A 142 21.21 -21.23 6.88
C THR A 142 22.27 -20.62 7.78
N HIS A 143 21.90 -19.70 8.67
CA HIS A 143 22.80 -18.88 9.51
C HIS A 143 23.87 -18.08 8.75
N ASP A 144 23.88 -18.16 7.41
CA ASP A 144 24.88 -17.54 6.54
C ASP A 144 24.45 -16.13 6.08
N LEU A 145 23.14 -15.80 6.17
CA LEU A 145 22.61 -14.55 5.65
C LEU A 145 22.43 -13.53 6.78
N ARG A 146 23.24 -12.47 6.73
CA ARG A 146 23.00 -11.27 7.54
C ARG A 146 22.28 -10.26 6.70
N ILE A 147 20.98 -10.09 6.96
CA ILE A 147 20.08 -9.25 6.18
C ILE A 147 19.26 -8.35 7.09
N GLN A 148 18.90 -7.19 6.56
CA GLN A 148 17.94 -6.28 7.16
C GLN A 148 16.97 -5.78 6.08
N ASP A 149 15.66 -5.76 6.38
CA ASP A 149 14.66 -5.21 5.47
C ASP A 149 14.95 -3.73 5.22
N ARG A 150 14.75 -3.30 3.99
CA ARG A 150 15.05 -1.92 3.58
C ARG A 150 13.82 -1.23 3.03
N LYS A 151 13.40 -1.60 1.84
CA LYS A 151 12.22 -1.04 1.17
C LYS A 151 11.59 -2.08 0.25
N ALA A 152 10.35 -1.82 -0.12
CA ALA A 152 9.62 -2.63 -1.08
C ALA A 152 8.94 -1.75 -2.13
N GLN A 153 8.62 -2.36 -3.27
CA GLN A 153 7.78 -1.80 -4.31
C GLN A 153 6.80 -2.87 -4.76
N HIS A 154 5.52 -2.53 -4.73
CA HIS A 154 4.41 -3.45 -5.00
C HIS A 154 3.64 -3.04 -6.27
N TYR A 155 4.36 -2.56 -7.29
CA TYR A 155 3.76 -2.17 -8.56
C TYR A 155 3.60 -3.38 -9.47
N PRO A 156 2.46 -3.55 -10.16
CA PRO A 156 2.29 -4.57 -11.17
C PRO A 156 3.43 -4.56 -12.19
N GLY A 157 4.03 -5.73 -12.45
CA GLY A 157 5.16 -5.89 -13.38
C GLY A 157 6.52 -5.40 -12.89
N ALA A 158 6.59 -4.74 -11.71
CA ALA A 158 7.83 -4.18 -11.17
C ALA A 158 8.00 -4.44 -9.66
N ALA A 159 7.28 -5.44 -9.13
CA ALA A 159 7.29 -5.74 -7.71
C ALA A 159 8.61 -6.34 -7.23
N HIS A 160 9.10 -5.86 -6.10
CA HIS A 160 10.31 -6.37 -5.46
C HIS A 160 10.39 -5.95 -3.99
N VAL A 161 11.16 -6.72 -3.23
CA VAL A 161 11.62 -6.38 -1.87
C VAL A 161 13.12 -6.23 -1.85
N GLU A 162 13.63 -5.30 -1.04
CA GLU A 162 15.06 -5.03 -0.90
C GLU A 162 15.53 -5.27 0.53
N PHE A 163 16.72 -5.85 0.63
CA PHE A 163 17.42 -6.09 1.89
C PHE A 163 18.82 -5.46 1.85
N GLU A 164 19.23 -4.86 2.94
CA GLU A 164 20.63 -4.63 3.20
C GLU A 164 21.29 -5.99 3.47
N GLY A 165 22.46 -6.22 2.90
CA GLY A 165 23.17 -7.50 2.92
C GLY A 165 23.17 -8.20 1.55
N THR A 166 23.94 -9.28 1.49
CA THR A 166 24.15 -10.04 0.25
C THR A 166 23.39 -11.36 0.29
N ILE A 167 22.42 -11.50 -0.60
CA ILE A 167 21.65 -12.74 -0.80
C ILE A 167 22.10 -13.33 -2.14
N ASP A 168 22.71 -14.52 -2.10
CA ASP A 168 23.15 -15.20 -3.31
C ASP A 168 21.99 -15.78 -4.10
N GLY A 169 22.11 -15.79 -5.44
CA GLY A 169 21.12 -16.36 -6.33
C GLY A 169 20.80 -17.84 -6.10
N LYS A 170 21.71 -18.58 -5.47
CA LYS A 170 21.51 -19.99 -5.07
C LYS A 170 20.34 -20.20 -4.12
N TYR A 171 19.97 -19.17 -3.35
CA TYR A 171 18.84 -19.23 -2.41
C TYR A 171 17.47 -19.05 -3.05
N LYS A 172 17.38 -18.74 -4.34
CA LYS A 172 16.12 -18.47 -5.03
C LYS A 172 15.11 -19.60 -4.85
N ASP A 173 15.53 -20.84 -5.07
CA ASP A 173 14.63 -22.01 -5.00
C ASP A 173 14.20 -22.30 -3.56
N ALA A 174 15.08 -22.09 -2.57
CA ALA A 174 14.74 -22.21 -1.15
C ALA A 174 13.70 -21.13 -0.75
N ILE A 175 13.88 -19.89 -1.18
CA ILE A 175 12.91 -18.81 -0.94
C ILE A 175 11.57 -19.15 -1.60
N GLN A 176 11.57 -19.62 -2.87
CA GLN A 176 10.34 -20.03 -3.55
C GLN A 176 9.62 -21.17 -2.81
N ALA A 177 10.37 -22.14 -2.27
CA ALA A 177 9.78 -23.23 -1.49
C ALA A 177 9.08 -22.72 -0.22
N LYS A 178 9.71 -21.77 0.52
CA LYS A 178 9.09 -21.12 1.69
C LYS A 178 7.84 -20.32 1.33
N VAL A 179 7.88 -19.57 0.22
CA VAL A 179 6.70 -18.86 -0.31
C VAL A 179 5.56 -19.84 -0.56
N ASN A 180 5.83 -20.93 -1.28
CA ASN A 180 4.81 -21.94 -1.59
C ASN A 180 4.22 -22.56 -0.31
N ALA A 181 5.07 -22.89 0.68
CA ALA A 181 4.60 -23.46 1.94
C ALA A 181 3.67 -22.50 2.71
N MET A 182 3.94 -21.19 2.72
CA MET A 182 3.05 -20.20 3.35
C MET A 182 1.71 -20.06 2.59
N LEU A 183 1.71 -20.20 1.26
CA LEU A 183 0.49 -20.19 0.45
C LEU A 183 -0.35 -21.45 0.70
N GLU A 184 0.28 -22.62 0.79
CA GLU A 184 -0.39 -23.89 1.08
C GLU A 184 -0.99 -23.95 2.48
N GLN A 185 -0.35 -23.32 3.48
CA GLN A 185 -0.85 -23.22 4.85
C GLN A 185 -2.07 -22.31 4.96
N ASP A 186 -2.37 -21.48 3.98
CA ASP A 186 -3.50 -20.54 3.97
C ASP A 186 -3.56 -19.68 5.24
N LEU A 187 -2.43 -19.06 5.59
CA LEU A 187 -2.28 -18.29 6.84
C LEU A 187 -3.17 -17.04 6.81
N PRO A 188 -3.91 -16.76 7.91
CA PRO A 188 -4.70 -15.54 8.00
C PRO A 188 -3.82 -14.28 7.98
N VAL A 189 -4.26 -13.25 7.26
CA VAL A 189 -3.66 -11.90 7.27
C VAL A 189 -4.55 -10.99 8.09
N LYS A 190 -4.01 -10.39 9.14
CA LYS A 190 -4.78 -9.58 10.09
C LYS A 190 -4.15 -8.22 10.32
N VAL A 191 -4.99 -7.21 10.46
CA VAL A 191 -4.60 -5.85 10.82
C VAL A 191 -4.70 -5.69 12.34
N PHE A 192 -3.68 -5.07 12.92
CA PHE A 192 -3.63 -4.72 14.33
C PHE A 192 -3.23 -3.25 14.48
N TRP A 193 -3.59 -2.70 15.64
CA TRP A 193 -3.18 -1.38 16.07
C TRP A 193 -2.47 -1.55 17.41
N TRP A 194 -1.15 -1.35 17.41
CA TRP A 194 -0.28 -1.59 18.54
C TRP A 194 0.43 -0.33 18.99
N THR A 195 0.76 -0.27 20.27
CA THR A 195 1.71 0.71 20.80
C THR A 195 3.09 0.53 20.16
N GLU A 196 3.93 1.55 20.23
CA GLU A 196 5.31 1.47 19.73
C GLU A 196 6.07 0.28 20.34
N ASN A 197 5.92 0.05 21.65
CA ASN A 197 6.59 -1.05 22.34
C ASN A 197 6.11 -2.42 21.82
N GLU A 198 4.80 -2.60 21.65
CA GLU A 198 4.25 -3.83 21.07
C GLU A 198 4.70 -4.04 19.64
N MET A 199 4.81 -2.98 18.84
CA MET A 199 5.33 -3.06 17.47
C MET A 199 6.78 -3.56 17.45
N ARG A 200 7.62 -3.03 18.35
CA ARG A 200 9.04 -3.44 18.47
C ARG A 200 9.20 -4.87 18.93
N GLU A 201 8.27 -5.37 19.76
CA GLU A 201 8.28 -6.75 20.26
C GLU A 201 7.74 -7.75 19.23
N LYS A 202 6.64 -7.40 18.53
CA LYS A 202 5.87 -8.35 17.71
C LYS A 202 6.26 -8.33 16.22
N CYS A 203 6.74 -7.19 15.70
CA CYS A 203 7.14 -7.11 14.30
C CYS A 203 8.52 -7.72 14.06
N VAL A 204 8.66 -8.45 12.97
CA VAL A 204 9.94 -9.05 12.56
C VAL A 204 10.97 -7.99 12.15
N PHE A 205 10.48 -6.81 11.77
CA PHE A 205 11.28 -5.63 11.47
C PHE A 205 10.46 -4.36 11.73
N MET A 206 11.08 -3.38 12.40
CA MET A 206 10.55 -2.04 12.54
C MET A 206 11.70 -1.04 12.36
N PRO A 207 11.58 -0.05 11.46
CA PRO A 207 12.61 0.98 11.30
C PRO A 207 12.88 1.71 12.63
N ALA A 208 14.15 1.95 12.95
CA ALA A 208 14.53 2.65 14.18
C ALA A 208 13.94 4.08 14.27
N THR A 209 13.69 4.69 13.10
CA THR A 209 13.12 6.04 12.99
C THR A 209 11.59 6.07 13.09
N MET A 210 10.93 4.90 13.10
CA MET A 210 9.47 4.83 13.24
C MET A 210 9.11 4.94 14.72
N THR A 211 8.42 6.02 15.05
CA THR A 211 7.92 6.31 16.40
C THR A 211 6.45 6.72 16.30
N ALA A 212 5.72 6.57 17.40
CA ALA A 212 4.37 7.09 17.53
C ALA A 212 4.36 8.26 18.53
N PRO A 213 3.54 9.29 18.31
CA PRO A 213 3.21 10.23 19.37
C PRO A 213 2.65 9.50 20.60
N GLU A 214 2.83 10.10 21.79
CA GLU A 214 2.36 9.49 23.04
C GLU A 214 0.85 9.21 22.98
N GLY A 215 0.47 7.96 23.24
CA GLY A 215 -0.92 7.51 23.24
C GLY A 215 -1.47 7.13 21.85
N GLU A 216 -0.72 7.34 20.78
CA GLU A 216 -1.13 6.88 19.43
C GLU A 216 -0.70 5.44 19.17
N LEU A 217 -1.52 4.74 18.37
CA LEU A 217 -1.26 3.37 17.93
C LEU A 217 -0.73 3.35 16.50
N LEU A 218 0.18 2.44 16.24
CA LEU A 218 0.72 2.17 14.91
C LEU A 218 0.01 0.98 14.27
N ARG A 219 -0.27 1.08 12.98
CA ARG A 219 -0.91 -0.01 12.23
C ARG A 219 0.13 -1.06 11.83
N ALA A 220 -0.19 -2.31 12.14
CA ALA A 220 0.58 -3.49 11.76
C ALA A 220 -0.26 -4.44 10.93
N VAL A 221 0.39 -5.21 10.08
CA VAL A 221 -0.18 -6.36 9.37
C VAL A 221 0.59 -7.60 9.78
N ASP A 222 -0.14 -8.63 10.23
CA ASP A 222 0.40 -9.90 10.69
C ASP A 222 -0.08 -11.02 9.78
N ILE A 223 0.85 -11.71 9.14
CA ILE A 223 0.62 -13.03 8.55
C ILE A 223 0.74 -14.02 9.70
N VAL A 224 -0.41 -14.39 10.29
CA VAL A 224 -0.51 -15.10 11.54
C VAL A 224 0.26 -16.44 11.50
N GLY A 225 1.26 -16.57 12.35
CA GLY A 225 2.15 -17.72 12.38
C GLY A 225 3.42 -17.59 11.55
N ALA A 226 3.56 -16.52 10.76
CA ALA A 226 4.76 -16.25 9.96
C ALA A 226 5.47 -14.95 10.37
N GLY A 227 4.73 -13.89 10.72
CA GLY A 227 5.31 -12.66 11.24
C GLY A 227 4.57 -11.39 10.82
N ALA A 228 4.82 -10.31 11.55
CA ALA A 228 4.17 -9.02 11.39
C ALA A 228 5.13 -7.92 10.92
N TYR A 229 4.57 -6.92 10.24
CA TYR A 229 5.26 -5.72 9.79
C TYR A 229 4.45 -4.46 10.09
N PRO A 230 5.07 -3.32 10.37
CA PRO A 230 4.41 -2.02 10.29
C PRO A 230 3.93 -1.81 8.85
N CYS A 231 2.64 -1.63 8.64
CA CYS A 231 2.11 -1.51 7.30
C CYS A 231 0.80 -0.72 7.24
N GLY A 232 0.74 0.28 6.35
CA GLY A 232 -0.45 1.08 6.08
C GLY A 232 -1.20 0.67 4.81
N GLY A 233 -0.79 -0.42 4.15
CA GLY A 233 -1.34 -0.90 2.88
C GLY A 233 -2.70 -1.59 2.99
N THR A 234 -3.20 -2.05 1.83
CA THR A 234 -4.39 -2.90 1.75
C THR A 234 -3.99 -4.35 1.54
N HIS A 235 -4.77 -5.29 2.06
CA HIS A 235 -4.39 -6.68 2.20
C HIS A 235 -5.52 -7.63 1.81
N VAL A 236 -5.16 -8.87 1.45
CA VAL A 236 -6.12 -9.96 1.31
C VAL A 236 -6.30 -10.69 2.65
N ALA A 237 -7.40 -11.41 2.83
CA ALA A 237 -7.73 -12.03 4.12
C ALA A 237 -6.84 -13.23 4.49
N SER A 238 -6.16 -13.86 3.50
CA SER A 238 -5.23 -14.97 3.75
C SER A 238 -4.17 -15.07 2.65
N THR A 239 -3.07 -15.74 2.97
CA THR A 239 -1.95 -15.93 2.04
C THR A 239 -2.36 -16.63 0.75
N LYS A 240 -3.30 -17.59 0.80
CA LYS A 240 -3.80 -18.30 -0.37
C LYS A 240 -4.49 -17.39 -1.39
N LEU A 241 -5.14 -16.32 -0.92
CA LEU A 241 -5.81 -15.34 -1.78
C LEU A 241 -4.83 -14.48 -2.59
N CYS A 242 -3.54 -14.48 -2.27
CA CYS A 242 -2.53 -13.88 -3.14
C CYS A 242 -2.47 -14.57 -4.51
N GLY A 243 -2.87 -15.83 -4.60
CA GLY A 243 -2.68 -16.66 -5.78
C GLY A 243 -1.25 -17.18 -5.88
N LYS A 244 -0.79 -17.51 -7.08
CA LYS A 244 0.55 -18.02 -7.29
C LYS A 244 1.59 -16.89 -7.26
N ILE A 245 2.55 -16.95 -6.35
CA ILE A 245 3.67 -16.02 -6.25
C ILE A 245 4.91 -16.66 -6.87
N VAL A 246 5.56 -15.97 -7.79
CA VAL A 246 6.77 -16.43 -8.46
C VAL A 246 7.94 -15.51 -8.12
N VAL A 247 8.96 -16.04 -7.46
CA VAL A 247 10.24 -15.35 -7.24
C VAL A 247 11.02 -15.35 -8.56
N ARG A 248 11.19 -14.17 -9.17
CA ARG A 248 11.75 -14.03 -10.52
C ARG A 248 13.26 -14.00 -10.51
N LYS A 249 13.85 -13.08 -9.76
CA LYS A 249 15.28 -12.80 -9.80
C LYS A 249 15.77 -12.27 -8.47
N ILE A 250 16.96 -12.68 -8.07
CA ILE A 250 17.78 -12.03 -7.03
C ILE A 250 18.88 -11.24 -7.72
N SER A 251 18.91 -9.92 -7.50
CA SER A 251 19.95 -9.04 -8.02
C SER A 251 20.63 -8.30 -6.88
N ARG A 252 21.91 -7.96 -7.05
CA ARG A 252 22.74 -7.37 -6.01
C ARG A 252 23.42 -6.11 -6.53
N SER A 253 23.44 -5.06 -5.72
CA SER A 253 24.17 -3.83 -6.02
C SER A 253 24.53 -3.10 -4.73
N LYS A 254 25.80 -2.74 -4.57
CA LYS A 254 26.31 -1.89 -3.47
C LYS A 254 25.83 -2.32 -2.07
N GLY A 255 25.93 -3.63 -1.74
CA GLY A 255 25.54 -4.16 -0.43
C GLY A 255 24.02 -4.33 -0.23
N THR A 256 23.23 -4.11 -1.26
CA THR A 256 21.78 -4.32 -1.26
C THR A 256 21.41 -5.48 -2.17
N SER A 257 20.56 -6.36 -1.71
CA SER A 257 19.94 -7.42 -2.50
C SER A 257 18.48 -7.09 -2.78
N ARG A 258 18.05 -7.28 -4.04
CA ARG A 258 16.68 -7.09 -4.50
C ARG A 258 16.13 -8.42 -5.00
N ILE A 259 14.98 -8.81 -4.44
CA ILE A 259 14.23 -9.99 -4.85
C ILE A 259 12.98 -9.53 -5.60
N SER A 260 12.96 -9.74 -6.92
CA SER A 260 11.81 -9.43 -7.76
C SER A 260 10.84 -10.60 -7.76
N TYR A 261 9.55 -10.30 -7.74
CA TYR A 261 8.47 -11.30 -7.74
C TYR A 261 7.30 -10.84 -8.59
N GLU A 262 6.41 -11.76 -8.89
CA GLU A 262 5.14 -11.50 -9.56
C GLU A 262 4.04 -12.37 -8.97
N VAL A 263 2.81 -11.91 -9.13
CA VAL A 263 1.57 -12.63 -8.78
C VAL A 263 0.86 -13.02 -10.08
N GLN A 264 0.48 -14.30 -10.16
CA GLN A 264 -0.23 -14.89 -11.29
C GLN A 264 -1.65 -15.32 -10.91
#